data_24abafe6b335ab4e4f5790794b1a6bef
#
_entry.id   24abafe6b335ab4e4f5790794b1a6bef
#
_cell.length_a   1.000
_cell.length_b   1.000
_cell.length_c   1.000
_cell.angle_alpha   90.00
_cell.angle_beta   90.00
_cell.angle_gamma   90.00
#
_symmetry.space_group_name_H-M   'P 1'
#
loop_
_entity.id
_entity.type
_entity.pdbx_description
1 polymer ?
#
loop_
_entity_poly.entity_id
_entity_poly.type
_entity_poly.pdbx_seq_one_letter_code
_entity_poly.pdbx_strand_id
1 'polypeptide(L)'
;TLLEKKNKVEAIQRNADERQLTLDELIRSKFKDYFGKTAAEILHALNSSCSSKAKQAYASSTMAMLKAAFGVDRNATISEFEKAGLGTSTIRTVRVEKNGRIKESVSFPAFKWDTIMETPWEESDFYKTLQHPFLFVVYRDNGDNQYRLDDVVLWTCPDDALAEAQKVYEDTQRKVKRGVYDQFVRIAGFDGTGSIFHVRTHGRDGKDMIPTPQGGMETRRSFWITSHYITDYILKKGKEISR
;
A
#
# COMPACT_ATOMS: atom_id res chain seq x y z
N THR A 1 2.81 27.56 -22.82
CA THR A 1 1.50 27.91 -22.23
C THR A 1 1.42 27.44 -20.78
N LEU A 2 0.54 28.01 -19.96
CA LEU A 2 0.39 27.73 -18.52
C LEU A 2 0.09 26.26 -18.18
N LEU A 3 -0.39 25.46 -19.12
CA LEU A 3 -0.67 24.04 -18.98
C LEU A 3 0.60 23.17 -19.06
N GLU A 4 1.62 23.58 -19.81
CA GLU A 4 2.88 22.83 -19.91
C GLU A 4 3.77 23.00 -18.67
N LYS A 5 3.59 24.06 -17.88
CA LYS A 5 4.31 24.26 -16.61
C LYS A 5 3.75 23.44 -15.45
N LYS A 6 2.54 22.90 -15.55
CA LYS A 6 1.90 22.10 -14.48
C LYS A 6 2.26 20.61 -14.49
N ASN A 7 2.85 20.10 -15.56
CA ASN A 7 3.20 18.68 -15.72
C ASN A 7 4.70 18.40 -15.76
N LYS A 8 5.55 19.23 -15.16
CA LYS A 8 6.90 18.79 -14.82
C LYS A 8 6.79 17.84 -13.63
N VAL A 9 6.58 16.58 -13.94
CA VAL A 9 6.98 15.48 -13.06
C VAL A 9 8.48 15.67 -12.86
N GLU A 10 8.92 16.06 -11.67
CA GLU A 10 10.33 16.04 -11.33
C GLU A 10 10.72 14.56 -11.31
N ALA A 11 11.29 14.09 -12.40
CA ALA A 11 11.83 12.75 -12.46
C ALA A 11 12.86 12.60 -11.33
N ILE A 12 12.85 11.45 -10.67
CA ILE A 12 13.86 11.09 -9.66
C ILE A 12 15.23 11.43 -10.23
N GLN A 13 15.94 12.37 -9.60
CA GLN A 13 17.28 12.75 -10.05
C GLN A 13 18.21 11.58 -9.79
N ARG A 14 18.75 11.00 -10.86
CA ARG A 14 19.73 9.91 -10.83
C ARG A 14 21.10 10.45 -11.23
N ASN A 15 22.11 10.14 -10.45
CA ASN A 15 23.51 10.36 -10.86
C ASN A 15 23.92 9.37 -11.98
N ALA A 16 25.15 9.48 -12.50
CA ALA A 16 25.59 8.67 -13.63
C ALA A 16 25.52 7.15 -13.32
N ASP A 17 25.92 6.74 -12.14
CA ASP A 17 25.95 5.32 -11.70
C ASP A 17 24.53 4.78 -11.46
N GLU A 18 23.62 5.63 -11.01
CA GLU A 18 22.24 5.28 -10.72
C GLU A 18 21.35 5.15 -11.98
N ARG A 19 21.80 5.68 -13.12
CA ARG A 19 21.00 5.65 -14.38
C ARG A 19 20.82 4.24 -14.93
N GLN A 20 21.71 3.33 -14.60
CA GLN A 20 21.66 1.93 -15.04
C GLN A 20 20.83 1.05 -14.09
N LEU A 21 20.51 1.53 -12.89
CA LEU A 21 19.75 0.77 -11.90
C LEU A 21 18.25 0.74 -12.27
N THR A 22 17.61 -0.39 -12.05
CA THR A 22 16.16 -0.47 -11.99
C THR A 22 15.65 0.37 -10.80
N LEU A 23 14.36 0.66 -10.76
CA LEU A 23 13.78 1.43 -9.64
C LEU A 23 13.95 0.69 -8.30
N ASP A 24 13.79 -0.64 -8.30
CA ASP A 24 13.97 -1.48 -7.12
C ASP A 24 15.41 -1.42 -6.60
N GLU A 25 16.39 -1.61 -7.49
CA GLU A 25 17.82 -1.51 -7.17
C GLU A 25 18.19 -0.12 -6.65
N LEU A 26 17.64 0.94 -7.24
CA LEU A 26 17.87 2.30 -6.79
C LEU A 26 17.36 2.51 -5.37
N ILE A 27 16.12 2.10 -5.08
CA ILE A 27 15.52 2.24 -3.75
C ILE A 27 16.33 1.43 -2.72
N ARG A 28 16.70 0.19 -3.06
CA ARG A 28 17.56 -0.66 -2.21
C ARG A 28 18.89 0.01 -1.91
N SER A 29 19.56 0.55 -2.93
CA SER A 29 20.83 1.24 -2.74
C SER A 29 20.73 2.45 -1.83
N LYS A 30 19.65 3.23 -1.97
CA LYS A 30 19.37 4.39 -1.12
C LYS A 30 19.03 4.03 0.33
N PHE A 31 18.46 2.84 0.55
CA PHE A 31 18.07 2.37 1.88
C PHE A 31 19.13 1.51 2.58
N LYS A 32 20.22 1.22 1.88
CA LYS A 32 21.26 0.27 2.32
C LYS A 32 21.77 0.54 3.75
N ASP A 33 21.94 1.80 4.15
CA ASP A 33 22.47 2.18 5.46
C ASP A 33 21.45 2.05 6.60
N TYR A 34 20.20 1.76 6.27
CA TYR A 34 19.09 1.61 7.23
C TYR A 34 18.71 0.15 7.46
N PHE A 35 19.13 -0.79 6.61
CA PHE A 35 18.84 -2.20 6.85
C PHE A 35 19.40 -2.68 8.19
N GLY A 36 18.64 -3.51 8.88
CA GLY A 36 18.92 -3.98 10.23
C GLY A 36 18.61 -3.00 11.36
N LYS A 37 18.23 -1.74 11.05
CA LYS A 37 17.88 -0.74 12.06
C LYS A 37 16.39 -0.79 12.38
N THR A 38 16.07 -0.47 13.62
CA THR A 38 14.69 -0.23 14.07
C THR A 38 14.16 1.10 13.54
N ALA A 39 12.84 1.28 13.53
CA ALA A 39 12.23 2.55 13.14
C ALA A 39 12.72 3.73 14.00
N ALA A 40 12.96 3.50 15.29
CA ALA A 40 13.47 4.54 16.20
C ALA A 40 14.90 4.97 15.86
N GLU A 41 15.79 4.01 15.58
CA GLU A 41 17.18 4.29 15.15
C GLU A 41 17.22 5.03 13.82
N ILE A 42 16.35 4.67 12.87
CA ILE A 42 16.23 5.36 11.58
C ILE A 42 15.76 6.80 11.78
N LEU A 43 14.72 7.02 12.55
CA LEU A 43 14.21 8.35 12.84
C LEU A 43 15.24 9.23 13.55
N HIS A 44 15.96 8.67 14.52
CA HIS A 44 17.05 9.36 15.21
C HIS A 44 18.17 9.75 14.22
N ALA A 45 18.62 8.80 13.40
CA ALA A 45 19.68 9.06 12.41
C ALA A 45 19.31 10.14 11.39
N LEU A 46 18.01 10.27 11.08
CA LEU A 46 17.48 11.28 10.16
C LEU A 46 17.01 12.59 10.84
N ASN A 47 17.29 12.77 12.12
CA ASN A 47 16.82 13.92 12.92
C ASN A 47 15.31 14.16 12.75
N SER A 48 14.54 13.08 12.66
CA SER A 48 13.09 13.11 12.52
C SER A 48 12.42 12.70 13.81
N SER A 49 11.39 13.45 14.22
CA SER A 49 10.57 13.10 15.38
C SER A 49 9.35 12.29 14.95
N CYS A 50 8.94 11.34 15.76
CA CYS A 50 7.68 10.62 15.60
C CYS A 50 6.81 10.81 16.84
N SER A 51 5.49 10.87 16.64
CA SER A 51 4.55 10.77 17.74
C SER A 51 4.68 9.39 18.42
N SER A 52 4.48 9.36 19.72
CA SER A 52 4.72 8.23 20.63
C SER A 52 3.95 6.91 20.33
N LYS A 53 3.18 6.84 19.27
CA LYS A 53 2.45 5.61 18.90
C LYS A 53 3.36 4.69 18.07
N ALA A 54 3.76 3.56 18.64
CA ALA A 54 4.66 2.59 18.03
C ALA A 54 4.28 2.20 16.57
N LYS A 55 2.98 2.11 16.25
CA LYS A 55 2.50 1.78 14.89
C LYS A 55 2.80 2.88 13.87
N GLN A 56 2.79 4.15 14.27
CA GLN A 56 3.11 5.28 13.41
C GLN A 56 4.61 5.42 13.14
N ALA A 57 5.46 4.93 14.05
CA ALA A 57 6.91 5.03 13.91
C ALA A 57 7.42 4.37 12.62
N TYR A 58 6.87 3.22 12.22
CA TYR A 58 7.27 2.51 11.00
C TYR A 58 6.90 3.29 9.73
N ALA A 59 5.70 3.84 9.66
CA ALA A 59 5.28 4.67 8.53
C ALA A 59 6.10 5.98 8.49
N SER A 60 6.35 6.59 9.65
CA SER A 60 7.15 7.82 9.75
C SER A 60 8.60 7.59 9.36
N SER A 61 9.23 6.48 9.78
CA SER A 61 10.60 6.14 9.37
C SER A 61 10.69 5.82 7.88
N THR A 62 9.70 5.12 7.31
CA THR A 62 9.60 4.91 5.86
C THR A 62 9.56 6.24 5.10
N MET A 63 8.71 7.17 5.52
CA MET A 63 8.63 8.50 4.89
C MET A 63 9.91 9.31 5.07
N ALA A 64 10.54 9.25 6.25
CA ALA A 64 11.81 9.93 6.50
C ALA A 64 12.94 9.41 5.60
N MET A 65 13.04 8.09 5.44
CA MET A 65 14.02 7.47 4.52
C MET A 65 13.78 7.89 3.08
N LEU A 66 12.53 7.84 2.59
CA LEU A 66 12.19 8.25 1.24
C LEU A 66 12.55 9.72 0.98
N LYS A 67 12.22 10.60 1.94
CA LYS A 67 12.56 12.02 1.84
C LYS A 67 14.07 12.25 1.79
N ALA A 68 14.83 11.58 2.64
CA ALA A 68 16.29 11.67 2.66
C ALA A 68 16.90 11.08 1.36
N ALA A 69 16.40 9.94 0.90
CA ALA A 69 16.90 9.25 -0.28
C ALA A 69 16.73 10.03 -1.58
N PHE A 70 15.62 10.76 -1.71
CA PHE A 70 15.24 11.45 -2.95
C PHE A 70 15.28 12.97 -2.83
N GLY A 71 15.84 13.51 -1.74
CA GLY A 71 16.02 14.95 -1.56
C GLY A 71 14.71 15.74 -1.45
N VAL A 72 13.62 15.09 -1.06
CA VAL A 72 12.30 15.72 -0.97
C VAL A 72 12.18 16.47 0.36
N ASP A 73 11.50 17.61 0.35
CA ASP A 73 11.32 18.45 1.54
C ASP A 73 10.75 17.66 2.74
N ARG A 74 11.14 18.05 3.95
CA ARG A 74 10.65 17.42 5.20
C ARG A 74 9.14 17.44 5.34
N ASN A 75 8.47 18.43 4.76
CA ASN A 75 7.01 18.54 4.74
C ASN A 75 6.37 17.90 3.53
N ALA A 76 7.17 17.28 2.63
CA ALA A 76 6.68 16.64 1.45
C ALA A 76 5.58 15.63 1.78
N THR A 77 4.49 15.76 1.06
CA THR A 77 3.35 14.86 1.15
C THR A 77 3.57 13.62 0.28
N ILE A 78 2.75 12.64 0.49
CA ILE A 78 2.69 11.46 -0.38
C ILE A 78 2.53 11.89 -1.86
N SER A 79 1.68 12.87 -2.18
CA SER A 79 1.47 13.34 -3.55
C SER A 79 2.72 13.87 -4.26
N GLU A 80 3.73 14.32 -3.53
CA GLU A 80 4.99 14.78 -4.13
C GLU A 80 5.88 13.63 -4.56
N PHE A 81 5.80 12.48 -3.90
CA PHE A 81 6.42 11.24 -4.37
C PHE A 81 5.72 10.68 -5.63
N GLU A 82 4.39 10.90 -5.77
CA GLU A 82 3.66 10.58 -7.01
C GLU A 82 4.21 11.36 -8.19
N LYS A 83 4.50 12.62 -8.00
CA LYS A 83 5.13 13.47 -9.01
C LYS A 83 6.56 13.01 -9.34
N ALA A 84 7.26 12.40 -8.38
CA ALA A 84 8.58 11.83 -8.59
C ALA A 84 8.54 10.43 -9.27
N GLY A 85 7.37 9.93 -9.65
CA GLY A 85 7.22 8.66 -10.37
C GLY A 85 7.26 7.42 -9.48
N LEU A 86 7.27 7.60 -8.14
CA LEU A 86 7.24 6.48 -7.19
C LEU A 86 5.81 5.98 -6.89
N GLY A 87 4.77 6.64 -7.40
CA GLY A 87 3.38 6.24 -7.21
C GLY A 87 3.04 5.99 -5.74
N THR A 88 2.51 6.93 -5.03
CA THR A 88 2.58 6.96 -3.56
C THR A 88 1.33 6.54 -2.83
N SER A 89 0.20 6.52 -3.49
CA SER A 89 -0.97 5.79 -2.99
C SER A 89 -0.64 4.33 -2.70
N THR A 90 0.54 3.90 -3.11
CA THR A 90 1.02 2.53 -3.12
C THR A 90 2.21 2.25 -2.22
N ILE A 91 2.75 3.23 -1.46
CA ILE A 91 3.75 2.94 -0.42
C ILE A 91 3.07 2.26 0.76
N ARG A 92 3.55 1.08 1.11
CA ARG A 92 3.02 0.27 2.20
C ARG A 92 4.14 -0.18 3.13
N THR A 93 4.02 0.19 4.39
CA THR A 93 4.90 -0.31 5.44
C THR A 93 4.27 -1.52 6.08
N VAL A 94 4.96 -2.65 6.04
CA VAL A 94 4.47 -3.92 6.56
C VAL A 94 5.41 -4.51 7.62
N ARG A 95 4.84 -5.24 8.57
CA ARG A 95 5.59 -5.89 9.63
C ARG A 95 5.43 -7.40 9.49
N VAL A 96 6.57 -8.07 9.38
CA VAL A 96 6.66 -9.54 9.34
C VAL A 96 7.03 -10.03 10.74
N GLU A 97 6.19 -10.86 11.30
CA GLU A 97 6.40 -11.47 12.62
C GLU A 97 7.48 -12.56 12.57
N LYS A 98 7.98 -13.00 13.73
CA LYS A 98 8.98 -14.07 13.86
C LYS A 98 8.60 -15.37 13.15
N ASN A 99 7.31 -15.63 12.97
CA ASN A 99 6.79 -16.79 12.22
C ASN A 99 6.85 -16.59 10.69
N GLY A 100 7.38 -15.48 10.22
CA GLY A 100 7.51 -15.15 8.80
C GLY A 100 6.25 -14.61 8.14
N ARG A 101 5.17 -14.38 8.88
CA ARG A 101 3.88 -13.93 8.34
C ARG A 101 3.59 -12.48 8.69
N ILE A 102 2.84 -11.82 7.81
CA ILE A 102 2.25 -10.50 8.09
C ILE A 102 0.94 -10.73 8.83
N LYS A 103 0.75 -10.01 9.91
CA LYS A 103 -0.46 -10.09 10.74
C LYS A 103 -1.67 -9.40 10.09
N GLU A 104 -1.43 -8.29 9.43
CA GLU A 104 -2.50 -7.41 8.94
C GLU A 104 -2.53 -7.38 7.41
N SER A 105 -3.74 -7.45 6.83
CA SER A 105 -3.97 -7.17 5.42
C SER A 105 -3.74 -5.68 5.11
N VAL A 106 -3.46 -5.34 3.86
CA VAL A 106 -3.23 -3.97 3.41
C VAL A 106 -4.48 -3.41 2.76
N SER A 107 -4.97 -2.29 3.31
CA SER A 107 -6.18 -1.62 2.83
C SER A 107 -5.93 -0.68 1.67
N PHE A 108 -6.95 -0.54 0.83
CA PHE A 108 -7.14 0.59 -0.08
C PHE A 108 -7.96 1.70 0.59
N PRO A 109 -8.06 2.89 -0.02
CA PRO A 109 -8.98 3.91 0.45
C PRO A 109 -10.41 3.38 0.56
N ALA A 110 -11.15 3.88 1.54
CA ALA A 110 -12.55 3.51 1.69
C ALA A 110 -13.38 4.09 0.53
N PHE A 111 -14.28 3.30 0.00
CA PHE A 111 -15.20 3.73 -1.06
C PHE A 111 -16.51 4.27 -0.49
N LYS A 112 -17.23 5.05 -1.30
CA LYS A 112 -18.60 5.45 -1.03
C LYS A 112 -19.55 4.48 -1.73
N TRP A 113 -20.73 4.25 -1.15
CA TRP A 113 -21.69 3.29 -1.68
C TRP A 113 -22.31 3.72 -3.01
N ASP A 114 -22.60 5.01 -3.19
CA ASP A 114 -23.03 5.60 -4.44
C ASP A 114 -21.96 5.47 -5.55
N THR A 115 -20.73 5.84 -5.22
CA THR A 115 -19.63 5.78 -6.16
C THR A 115 -19.40 4.35 -6.67
N ILE A 116 -19.35 3.33 -5.78
CA ILE A 116 -19.12 1.95 -6.22
C ILE A 116 -20.31 1.41 -7.02
N MET A 117 -21.52 1.86 -6.74
CA MET A 117 -22.71 1.45 -7.48
C MET A 117 -22.68 1.90 -8.94
N GLU A 118 -22.19 3.11 -9.20
CA GLU A 118 -22.27 3.78 -10.51
C GLU A 118 -21.01 3.65 -11.35
N THR A 119 -19.83 3.54 -10.71
CA THR A 119 -18.54 3.57 -11.42
C THR A 119 -18.23 2.22 -12.07
N PRO A 120 -17.94 2.16 -13.38
CA PRO A 120 -17.41 0.96 -14.01
C PRO A 120 -16.04 0.57 -13.44
N TRP A 121 -15.65 -0.71 -13.58
CA TRP A 121 -14.39 -1.23 -13.06
C TRP A 121 -13.17 -0.40 -13.51
N GLU A 122 -13.04 -0.15 -14.82
CA GLU A 122 -11.90 0.53 -15.43
C GLU A 122 -11.80 2.01 -15.01
N GLU A 123 -12.89 2.60 -14.56
CA GLU A 123 -12.94 3.98 -14.08
C GLU A 123 -12.76 4.09 -12.57
N SER A 124 -12.79 2.95 -11.87
CA SER A 124 -12.72 2.91 -10.40
C SER A 124 -11.35 3.32 -9.86
N ASP A 125 -11.34 3.96 -8.68
CA ASP A 125 -10.10 4.28 -7.98
C ASP A 125 -9.34 3.00 -7.58
N PHE A 126 -10.04 1.90 -7.39
CA PHE A 126 -9.42 0.61 -7.08
C PHE A 126 -8.61 0.10 -8.26
N TYR A 127 -9.18 0.06 -9.47
CA TYR A 127 -8.46 -0.30 -10.69
C TYR A 127 -7.28 0.63 -10.94
N LYS A 128 -7.52 1.95 -10.95
CA LYS A 128 -6.47 2.95 -11.16
C LYS A 128 -5.32 2.79 -10.18
N THR A 129 -5.60 2.51 -8.91
CA THR A 129 -4.56 2.28 -7.90
C THR A 129 -3.75 1.02 -8.21
N LEU A 130 -4.37 -0.07 -8.68
CA LEU A 130 -3.69 -1.31 -9.03
C LEU A 130 -2.83 -1.21 -10.29
N GLN A 131 -3.04 -0.21 -11.14
CA GLN A 131 -2.19 0.07 -12.30
C GLN A 131 -0.83 0.68 -11.93
N HIS A 132 -0.67 1.15 -10.70
CA HIS A 132 0.60 1.70 -10.21
C HIS A 132 1.41 0.65 -9.45
N PRO A 133 2.75 0.72 -9.50
CA PRO A 133 3.60 -0.15 -8.70
C PRO A 133 3.44 0.17 -7.20
N PHE A 134 3.50 -0.86 -6.37
CA PHE A 134 3.47 -0.76 -4.92
C PHE A 134 4.89 -0.91 -4.36
N LEU A 135 5.27 -0.02 -3.46
CA LEU A 135 6.50 -0.13 -2.69
C LEU A 135 6.19 -0.68 -1.30
N PHE A 136 6.54 -1.93 -1.05
CA PHE A 136 6.47 -2.53 0.28
C PHE A 136 7.77 -2.29 1.03
N VAL A 137 7.72 -1.58 2.13
CA VAL A 137 8.84 -1.39 3.07
C VAL A 137 8.63 -2.33 4.24
N VAL A 138 9.53 -3.30 4.36
CA VAL A 138 9.36 -4.47 5.21
C VAL A 138 10.17 -4.35 6.47
N TYR A 139 9.51 -4.36 7.61
CA TYR A 139 10.13 -4.49 8.92
C TYR A 139 9.90 -5.92 9.44
N ARG A 140 10.96 -6.58 9.92
CA ARG A 140 10.88 -7.97 10.41
C ARG A 140 11.31 -8.07 11.86
N ASP A 141 10.55 -8.87 12.62
CA ASP A 141 10.95 -9.34 13.94
C ASP A 141 11.79 -10.62 13.80
N ASN A 142 13.05 -10.54 14.23
CA ASN A 142 13.98 -11.67 14.20
C ASN A 142 13.95 -12.52 15.49
N GLY A 143 12.93 -12.33 16.34
CA GLY A 143 12.68 -13.15 17.54
C GLY A 143 12.95 -12.42 18.86
N ASP A 144 13.40 -11.16 18.81
CA ASP A 144 13.64 -10.32 20.01
C ASP A 144 12.51 -9.30 20.24
N ASN A 145 11.39 -9.44 19.55
CA ASN A 145 10.24 -8.53 19.56
C ASN A 145 10.59 -7.09 19.09
N GLN A 146 11.66 -6.93 18.33
CA GLN A 146 12.03 -5.68 17.69
C GLN A 146 11.98 -5.84 16.17
N TYR A 147 11.16 -4.99 15.57
CA TYR A 147 11.06 -4.95 14.12
C TYR A 147 12.15 -4.05 13.53
N ARG A 148 12.97 -4.62 12.67
CA ARG A 148 14.05 -3.92 11.94
C ARG A 148 13.73 -3.88 10.47
N LEU A 149 14.19 -2.85 9.79
CA LEU A 149 14.11 -2.77 8.33
C LEU A 149 14.83 -3.98 7.72
N ASP A 150 14.10 -4.82 7.01
CA ASP A 150 14.58 -6.09 6.46
C ASP A 150 14.67 -6.03 4.93
N ASP A 151 13.68 -5.40 4.29
CA ASP A 151 13.61 -5.40 2.84
C ASP A 151 12.77 -4.24 2.30
N VAL A 152 12.94 -3.96 1.01
CA VAL A 152 12.03 -3.14 0.20
C VAL A 152 11.68 -3.93 -1.06
N VAL A 153 10.41 -3.99 -1.39
CA VAL A 153 9.92 -4.78 -2.54
C VAL A 153 9.04 -3.91 -3.40
N LEU A 154 9.40 -3.75 -4.66
CA LEU A 154 8.55 -3.16 -5.66
C LEU A 154 7.67 -4.26 -6.28
N TRP A 155 6.37 -4.07 -6.22
CA TRP A 155 5.39 -5.03 -6.75
C TRP A 155 4.42 -4.34 -7.70
N THR A 156 4.25 -4.89 -8.88
CA THR A 156 3.22 -4.51 -9.83
C THR A 156 2.14 -5.58 -9.82
N CYS A 157 0.88 -5.18 -9.79
CA CYS A 157 -0.25 -6.11 -9.78
C CYS A 157 -0.23 -6.95 -11.07
N PRO A 158 -0.06 -8.28 -11.00
CA PRO A 158 -0.08 -9.12 -12.17
C PRO A 158 -1.51 -9.31 -12.70
N ASP A 159 -1.64 -9.73 -13.96
CA ASP A 159 -2.93 -9.82 -14.66
C ASP A 159 -3.92 -10.76 -13.97
N ASP A 160 -3.47 -11.87 -13.41
CA ASP A 160 -4.29 -12.81 -12.66
C ASP A 160 -4.86 -12.20 -11.38
N ALA A 161 -4.04 -11.45 -10.62
CA ALA A 161 -4.50 -10.71 -9.46
C ALA A 161 -5.44 -9.57 -9.86
N LEU A 162 -5.17 -8.88 -10.96
CA LEU A 162 -6.04 -7.82 -11.48
C LEU A 162 -7.41 -8.37 -11.88
N ALA A 163 -7.45 -9.54 -12.53
CA ALA A 163 -8.70 -10.21 -12.89
C ALA A 163 -9.50 -10.64 -11.65
N GLU A 164 -8.84 -11.07 -10.58
CA GLU A 164 -9.52 -11.36 -9.32
C GLU A 164 -10.04 -10.08 -8.65
N ALA A 165 -9.27 -8.99 -8.67
CA ALA A 165 -9.71 -7.70 -8.15
C ALA A 165 -10.98 -7.22 -8.85
N GLN A 166 -11.06 -7.39 -10.18
CA GLN A 166 -12.25 -7.09 -10.97
C GLN A 166 -13.45 -7.89 -10.49
N LYS A 167 -13.31 -9.21 -10.33
CA LYS A 167 -14.40 -10.08 -9.84
C LYS A 167 -14.91 -9.62 -8.47
N VAL A 168 -14.01 -9.26 -7.56
CA VAL A 168 -14.37 -8.77 -6.22
C VAL A 168 -15.07 -7.41 -6.30
N TYR A 169 -14.62 -6.53 -7.18
CA TYR A 169 -15.24 -5.22 -7.41
C TYR A 169 -16.65 -5.36 -7.97
N GLU A 170 -16.83 -6.11 -9.05
CA GLU A 170 -18.12 -6.31 -9.71
C GLU A 170 -19.13 -7.05 -8.82
N ASP A 171 -18.66 -8.03 -8.02
CA ASP A 171 -19.48 -8.67 -7.00
C ASP A 171 -19.97 -7.67 -5.95
N THR A 172 -19.06 -6.80 -5.48
CA THR A 172 -19.40 -5.75 -4.52
C THR A 172 -20.40 -4.77 -5.12
N GLN A 173 -20.16 -4.30 -6.34
CA GLN A 173 -21.07 -3.40 -7.06
C GLN A 173 -22.47 -4.01 -7.23
N ARG A 174 -22.55 -5.28 -7.66
CA ARG A 174 -23.81 -6.00 -7.83
C ARG A 174 -24.59 -6.10 -6.53
N LYS A 175 -23.91 -6.38 -5.41
CA LYS A 175 -24.52 -6.48 -4.08
C LYS A 175 -25.04 -5.13 -3.60
N VAL A 176 -24.26 -4.07 -3.77
CA VAL A 176 -24.68 -2.70 -3.43
C VAL A 176 -25.90 -2.28 -4.23
N LYS A 177 -25.96 -2.56 -5.54
CA LYS A 177 -27.14 -2.29 -6.39
C LYS A 177 -28.39 -2.99 -5.87
N ARG A 178 -28.24 -4.15 -5.22
CA ARG A 178 -29.34 -4.94 -4.64
C ARG A 178 -29.63 -4.60 -3.17
N GLY A 179 -28.92 -3.64 -2.56
CA GLY A 179 -29.07 -3.29 -1.16
C GLY A 179 -28.53 -4.34 -0.18
N VAL A 180 -27.56 -5.16 -0.60
CA VAL A 180 -26.92 -6.19 0.22
C VAL A 180 -25.57 -5.70 0.71
N TYR A 181 -25.40 -5.48 2.02
CA TYR A 181 -24.23 -4.85 2.63
C TYR A 181 -23.45 -5.73 3.62
N ASP A 182 -23.83 -6.98 3.80
CA ASP A 182 -23.26 -7.92 4.79
C ASP A 182 -22.57 -9.15 4.18
N GLN A 183 -22.70 -9.38 2.88
CA GLN A 183 -22.28 -10.60 2.17
C GLN A 183 -21.11 -10.38 1.21
N PHE A 184 -20.22 -9.46 1.51
CA PHE A 184 -19.06 -9.22 0.66
C PHE A 184 -18.01 -10.34 0.75
N VAL A 185 -17.17 -10.42 -0.29
CA VAL A 185 -16.07 -11.38 -0.35
C VAL A 185 -15.16 -11.24 0.87
N ARG A 186 -14.90 -12.36 1.55
CA ARG A 186 -14.02 -12.47 2.71
C ARG A 186 -12.68 -13.06 2.33
N ILE A 187 -11.75 -13.15 3.29
CA ILE A 187 -10.42 -13.74 3.09
C ILE A 187 -10.48 -15.17 2.51
N ALA A 188 -11.52 -15.94 2.85
CA ALA A 188 -11.74 -17.27 2.30
C ALA A 188 -12.08 -17.28 0.79
N GLY A 189 -12.34 -16.13 0.18
CA GLY A 189 -12.70 -16.04 -1.24
C GLY A 189 -14.14 -16.45 -1.54
N PHE A 190 -14.43 -16.61 -2.84
CA PHE A 190 -15.76 -17.00 -3.32
C PHE A 190 -16.06 -18.49 -3.09
N ASP A 191 -15.04 -19.32 -3.12
CA ASP A 191 -15.11 -20.79 -3.07
C ASP A 191 -14.50 -21.42 -1.82
N GLY A 192 -14.01 -20.59 -0.90
CA GLY A 192 -13.36 -21.05 0.33
C GLY A 192 -11.88 -21.40 0.19
N THR A 193 -11.28 -21.29 -1.00
CA THR A 193 -9.86 -21.60 -1.23
C THR A 193 -8.90 -20.48 -0.87
N GLY A 194 -9.44 -19.30 -0.59
CA GLY A 194 -8.69 -18.07 -0.31
C GLY A 194 -8.87 -17.03 -1.40
N SER A 195 -8.59 -15.78 -1.06
CA SER A 195 -8.74 -14.65 -1.97
C SER A 195 -7.51 -13.77 -1.90
N ILE A 196 -7.09 -13.20 -3.02
CA ILE A 196 -6.08 -12.15 -3.06
C ILE A 196 -6.67 -10.87 -2.48
N PHE A 197 -7.89 -10.54 -2.88
CA PHE A 197 -8.60 -9.34 -2.43
C PHE A 197 -9.88 -9.70 -1.69
N HIS A 198 -10.25 -8.89 -0.72
CA HIS A 198 -11.50 -9.02 0.01
C HIS A 198 -12.03 -7.65 0.42
N VAL A 199 -13.29 -7.61 0.87
CA VAL A 199 -13.95 -6.40 1.37
C VAL A 199 -14.21 -6.51 2.86
N ARG A 200 -13.81 -5.50 3.64
CA ARG A 200 -14.11 -5.43 5.07
C ARG A 200 -14.30 -4.00 5.53
N THR A 201 -14.77 -3.84 6.75
CA THR A 201 -14.96 -2.54 7.40
C THR A 201 -13.64 -1.77 7.47
N HIS A 202 -13.71 -0.46 7.20
CA HIS A 202 -12.57 0.47 7.24
C HIS A 202 -13.00 1.80 7.88
N GLY A 203 -13.90 1.75 8.82
CA GLY A 203 -14.27 2.90 9.64
C GLY A 203 -13.32 3.08 10.82
N ARG A 204 -13.36 4.27 11.42
CA ARG A 204 -12.64 4.57 12.65
C ARG A 204 -13.13 3.71 13.81
N ASP A 205 -14.43 3.49 13.86
CA ASP A 205 -15.13 2.63 14.82
C ASP A 205 -16.44 2.10 14.21
N GLY A 206 -17.21 1.31 14.96
CA GLY A 206 -18.47 0.75 14.49
C GLY A 206 -19.60 1.79 14.24
N LYS A 207 -19.39 3.05 14.59
CA LYS A 207 -20.32 4.15 14.36
C LYS A 207 -19.95 4.97 13.10
N ASP A 208 -18.81 4.70 12.48
CA ASP A 208 -18.38 5.35 11.23
C ASP A 208 -19.18 4.77 10.05
N MET A 209 -20.39 5.26 9.91
CA MET A 209 -21.35 4.84 8.90
C MET A 209 -21.52 5.95 7.84
N ILE A 210 -21.82 5.55 6.61
CA ILE A 210 -22.09 6.44 5.49
C ILE A 210 -23.42 6.09 4.82
N PRO A 211 -24.09 7.07 4.16
CA PRO A 211 -25.34 6.84 3.47
C PRO A 211 -25.22 5.76 2.40
N THR A 212 -26.28 4.97 2.24
CA THR A 212 -26.43 4.02 1.14
C THR A 212 -27.37 4.56 0.06
N PRO A 213 -27.23 4.11 -1.19
CA PRO A 213 -28.12 4.54 -2.28
C PRO A 213 -29.60 4.23 -2.03
N GLN A 214 -29.91 3.25 -1.17
CA GLN A 214 -31.28 2.88 -0.83
C GLN A 214 -31.85 3.65 0.38
N GLY A 215 -31.13 4.69 0.85
CA GLY A 215 -31.60 5.58 1.92
C GLY A 215 -31.31 5.12 3.35
N GLY A 216 -30.48 4.05 3.50
CA GLY A 216 -29.99 3.57 4.80
C GLY A 216 -28.62 4.15 5.17
N MET A 217 -28.07 3.62 6.27
CA MET A 217 -26.72 3.92 6.76
C MET A 217 -25.98 2.60 6.95
N GLU A 218 -24.76 2.49 6.38
CA GLU A 218 -23.91 1.31 6.50
C GLU A 218 -22.49 1.66 6.85
N THR A 219 -21.77 0.72 7.48
CA THR A 219 -20.39 0.91 7.88
C THR A 219 -19.50 1.13 6.66
N ARG A 220 -18.58 2.10 6.78
CA ARG A 220 -17.57 2.38 5.76
C ARG A 220 -16.72 1.14 5.49
N ARG A 221 -16.49 0.82 4.21
CA ARG A 221 -15.71 -0.34 3.78
C ARG A 221 -14.62 0.03 2.79
N SER A 222 -13.66 -0.85 2.62
CA SER A 222 -12.64 -0.77 1.56
C SER A 222 -12.28 -2.16 1.03
N PHE A 223 -11.55 -2.18 -0.08
CA PHE A 223 -10.86 -3.35 -0.58
C PHE A 223 -9.55 -3.54 0.19
N TRP A 224 -9.09 -4.79 0.29
CA TRP A 224 -7.87 -5.16 1.02
C TRP A 224 -7.12 -6.25 0.27
N ILE A 225 -5.79 -6.16 0.21
CA ILE A 225 -4.93 -7.28 -0.17
C ILE A 225 -4.76 -8.18 1.06
N THR A 226 -4.92 -9.48 0.90
CA THR A 226 -4.79 -10.43 2.02
C THR A 226 -3.35 -10.54 2.48
N SER A 227 -3.14 -10.71 3.78
CA SER A 227 -1.81 -10.90 4.37
C SER A 227 -1.11 -12.16 3.84
N HIS A 228 -1.85 -13.20 3.48
CA HIS A 228 -1.32 -14.41 2.87
C HIS A 228 -0.68 -14.12 1.51
N TYR A 229 -1.40 -13.44 0.62
CA TYR A 229 -0.88 -13.10 -0.70
C TYR A 229 0.38 -12.22 -0.59
N ILE A 230 0.37 -11.22 0.29
CA ILE A 230 1.55 -10.38 0.51
C ILE A 230 2.72 -11.24 1.00
N THR A 231 2.49 -12.10 2.01
CA THR A 231 3.54 -12.94 2.59
C THR A 231 4.09 -13.96 1.58
N ASP A 232 3.19 -14.69 0.91
CA ASP A 232 3.54 -15.89 0.16
C ASP A 232 3.92 -15.61 -1.30
N TYR A 233 3.49 -14.47 -1.85
CA TYR A 233 3.78 -14.10 -3.24
C TYR A 233 4.61 -12.83 -3.36
N ILE A 234 4.20 -11.71 -2.75
CA ILE A 234 4.87 -10.44 -2.93
C ILE A 234 6.26 -10.47 -2.29
N LEU A 235 6.36 -10.85 -1.01
CA LEU A 235 7.63 -10.82 -0.28
C LEU A 235 8.57 -11.98 -0.63
N LYS A 236 8.06 -13.12 -1.12
CA LYS A 236 8.93 -14.22 -1.58
C LYS A 236 9.61 -13.87 -2.90
N LYS A 237 8.89 -13.32 -3.88
CA LYS A 237 9.48 -12.86 -5.15
C LYS A 237 10.58 -11.82 -4.95
N GLY A 238 10.41 -10.90 -4.00
CA GLY A 238 11.45 -9.92 -3.66
C GLY A 238 12.77 -10.57 -3.24
N LYS A 239 12.74 -11.71 -2.55
CA LYS A 239 13.94 -12.46 -2.11
C LYS A 239 14.61 -13.27 -3.23
N GLU A 240 13.90 -13.70 -4.24
CA GLU A 240 14.44 -14.44 -5.38
C GLU A 240 15.22 -13.53 -6.35
N ILE A 241 14.79 -12.28 -6.49
CA ILE A 241 15.44 -11.25 -7.32
C ILE A 241 16.72 -10.70 -6.62
N SER A 242 16.81 -10.84 -5.30
CA SER A 242 17.90 -10.29 -4.47
C SER A 242 19.05 -11.29 -4.21
N ARG A 243 19.05 -12.45 -4.83
CA ARG A 243 20.10 -13.48 -4.84
C ARG A 243 20.77 -13.57 -6.19
#